data_100e61603918e25cdd9cff81ec85fce1
#
_entry.id   100e61603918e25cdd9cff81ec85fce1
#
_cell.length_a   1.000
_cell.length_b   1.000
_cell.length_c   1.000
_cell.angle_alpha   90.00
_cell.angle_beta   90.00
_cell.angle_gamma   90.00
#
_symmetry.space_group_name_H-M   'P 1'
#
loop_
_entity.id
_entity.type
_entity.pdbx_description
1 polymer ?
#
loop_
_entity_poly.entity_id
_entity_poly.type
_entity_poly.pdbx_seq_one_letter_code
_entity_poly.pdbx_strand_id
1 'polypeptide(L)'
;MKASEKIKELGLQLPPAPPPAGLYRPILVIDNFLYVSGQGPVLNDGSLYTGRVGDDLDLSQGKMGARHVGLTMLATITTHFGDLDRIKRLVKTLGMVNCTPDFKDHPLVINGFSELMSDVFGPENGVGVRSAVGMMLPGNIAVEIEAMFELHK
;
A
#
# COMPACT_ATOMS: atom_id res chain seq x y z
N MET A 1 19.50 -7.52 -4.16
CA MET A 1 18.46 -8.55 -4.38
C MET A 1 17.28 -7.90 -5.07
N LYS A 2 16.71 -8.56 -6.04
CA LYS A 2 15.54 -8.05 -6.77
C LYS A 2 14.28 -8.13 -5.91
N ALA A 3 13.32 -7.23 -6.17
CA ALA A 3 12.06 -7.20 -5.44
C ALA A 3 11.32 -8.55 -5.52
N SER A 4 11.28 -9.16 -6.72
CA SER A 4 10.65 -10.47 -6.93
C SER A 4 11.29 -11.58 -6.10
N GLU A 5 12.60 -11.55 -5.95
CA GLU A 5 13.33 -12.50 -5.10
C GLU A 5 13.05 -12.27 -3.62
N LYS A 6 12.99 -11.00 -3.23
CA LYS A 6 12.72 -10.61 -1.84
C LYS A 6 11.33 -11.01 -1.38
N ILE A 7 10.34 -10.87 -2.26
CA ILE A 7 8.98 -11.33 -1.98
C ILE A 7 8.95 -12.84 -1.69
N LYS A 8 9.69 -13.63 -2.48
CA LYS A 8 9.82 -15.09 -2.25
C LYS A 8 10.55 -15.40 -0.96
N GLU A 9 11.66 -14.72 -0.70
CA GLU A 9 12.46 -14.91 0.52
C GLU A 9 11.64 -14.62 1.78
N LEU A 10 10.85 -13.56 1.76
CA LEU A 10 9.99 -13.18 2.88
C LEU A 10 8.71 -14.04 2.99
N GLY A 11 8.46 -14.91 2.03
CA GLY A 11 7.26 -15.75 2.01
C GLY A 11 5.98 -14.95 1.88
N LEU A 12 6.04 -13.80 1.22
CA LEU A 12 4.87 -12.92 1.07
C LEU A 12 3.86 -13.54 0.12
N GLN A 13 2.61 -13.57 0.55
CA GLN A 13 1.47 -14.00 -0.24
C GLN A 13 0.71 -12.77 -0.71
N LEU A 14 0.75 -12.48 -2.03
CA LEU A 14 0.02 -11.34 -2.58
C LEU A 14 -1.46 -11.72 -2.72
N PRO A 15 -2.38 -10.83 -2.31
CA PRO A 15 -3.81 -11.08 -2.50
C PRO A 15 -4.19 -10.95 -3.98
N PRO A 16 -5.41 -11.36 -4.36
CA PRO A 16 -5.90 -11.05 -5.70
C PRO A 16 -5.98 -9.55 -5.91
N ALA A 17 -5.50 -9.07 -7.07
CA ALA A 17 -5.59 -7.65 -7.40
C ALA A 17 -7.05 -7.25 -7.59
N PRO A 18 -7.54 -6.19 -6.90
CA PRO A 18 -8.93 -5.77 -7.05
C PRO A 18 -9.15 -5.11 -8.41
N PRO A 19 -10.33 -5.31 -9.03
CA PRO A 19 -10.70 -4.52 -10.20
C PRO A 19 -10.96 -3.06 -9.80
N PRO A 20 -10.82 -2.09 -10.73
CA PRO A 20 -11.18 -0.71 -10.43
C PRO A 20 -12.66 -0.59 -10.01
N ALA A 21 -12.91 0.12 -8.91
CA ALA A 21 -14.25 0.33 -8.38
C ALA A 21 -14.99 1.51 -9.01
N GLY A 22 -14.41 2.14 -10.01
CA GLY A 22 -14.99 3.31 -10.68
C GLY A 22 -14.27 3.65 -11.97
N LEU A 23 -14.45 4.87 -12.42
CA LEU A 23 -13.87 5.35 -13.67
C LEU A 23 -12.45 5.91 -13.42
N TYR A 24 -11.48 5.01 -13.33
CA TYR A 24 -10.07 5.35 -13.17
C TYR A 24 -9.18 4.16 -13.59
N ARG A 25 -7.90 4.44 -13.82
CA ARG A 25 -6.89 3.40 -14.06
C ARG A 25 -6.24 2.98 -12.75
N PRO A 26 -5.98 1.69 -12.52
CA PRO A 26 -5.23 1.25 -11.34
C PRO A 26 -3.81 1.79 -11.30
N ILE A 27 -3.18 1.89 -12.47
CA ILE A 27 -1.83 2.44 -12.63
C ILE A 27 -1.77 3.34 -13.86
N LEU A 28 -0.78 4.22 -13.85
CA LEU A 28 -0.44 5.04 -15.01
C LEU A 28 1.06 5.24 -15.04
N VAL A 29 1.67 5.02 -16.21
CA VAL A 29 3.11 5.25 -16.42
C VAL A 29 3.28 6.52 -17.26
N ILE A 30 4.07 7.46 -16.75
CA ILE A 30 4.47 8.68 -17.46
C ILE A 30 5.98 8.78 -17.34
N ASP A 31 6.68 8.75 -18.46
CA ASP A 31 8.14 8.69 -18.52
C ASP A 31 8.65 7.50 -17.67
N ASN A 32 9.51 7.72 -16.70
CA ASN A 32 10.00 6.67 -15.80
C ASN A 32 9.30 6.69 -14.42
N PHE A 33 8.07 7.19 -14.36
CA PHE A 33 7.28 7.19 -13.13
C PHE A 33 6.03 6.33 -13.27
N LEU A 34 5.80 5.51 -12.26
CA LEU A 34 4.62 4.68 -12.10
C LEU A 34 3.74 5.27 -11.01
N TYR A 35 2.54 5.67 -11.39
CA TYR A 35 1.52 6.18 -10.45
C TYR A 35 0.54 5.06 -10.15
N VAL A 36 0.27 4.85 -8.87
CA VAL A 36 -0.68 3.83 -8.42
C VAL A 36 -1.85 4.49 -7.71
N SER A 37 -3.05 4.23 -8.18
CA SER A 37 -4.30 4.70 -7.56
C SER A 37 -4.43 4.18 -6.13
N GLY A 38 -5.27 4.82 -5.33
CA GLY A 38 -5.54 4.39 -3.97
C GLY A 38 -5.89 2.91 -3.88
N GLN A 39 -5.18 2.19 -3.01
CA GLN A 39 -5.37 0.76 -2.77
C GLN A 39 -5.95 0.55 -1.38
N GLY A 40 -6.87 -0.41 -1.25
CA GLY A 40 -7.38 -0.86 0.02
C GLY A 40 -6.69 -2.13 0.52
N PRO A 41 -7.00 -2.56 1.75
CA PRO A 41 -6.40 -3.77 2.34
C PRO A 41 -7.20 -5.01 1.93
N VAL A 42 -6.85 -5.60 0.79
CA VAL A 42 -7.45 -6.85 0.31
C VAL A 42 -6.77 -8.02 1.00
N LEU A 43 -7.57 -8.92 1.54
CA LEU A 43 -7.09 -10.14 2.17
C LEU A 43 -6.93 -11.26 1.13
N ASN A 44 -6.28 -12.37 1.51
CA ASN A 44 -5.98 -13.47 0.58
C ASN A 44 -7.24 -14.13 -0.01
N ASP A 45 -8.37 -14.07 0.71
CA ASP A 45 -9.67 -14.57 0.23
C ASP A 45 -10.43 -13.57 -0.65
N GLY A 46 -9.84 -12.39 -0.91
CA GLY A 46 -10.45 -11.33 -1.68
C GLY A 46 -11.36 -10.39 -0.89
N SER A 47 -11.60 -10.65 0.38
CA SER A 47 -12.36 -9.75 1.24
C SER A 47 -11.54 -8.53 1.65
N LEU A 48 -12.22 -7.49 2.14
CA LEU A 48 -11.59 -6.26 2.59
C LEU A 48 -11.43 -6.26 4.11
N TYR A 49 -10.29 -5.75 4.58
CA TYR A 49 -10.03 -5.50 5.99
C TYR A 49 -10.69 -4.17 6.38
N THR A 50 -11.79 -4.24 7.14
CA THR A 50 -12.60 -3.07 7.47
C THR A 50 -12.53 -2.73 8.94
N GLY A 51 -12.89 -1.50 9.27
CA GLY A 51 -12.97 -1.02 10.63
C GLY A 51 -12.35 0.36 10.79
N ARG A 52 -12.53 0.90 11.98
CA ARG A 52 -12.15 2.27 12.32
C ARG A 52 -11.18 2.27 13.48
N VAL A 53 -10.00 2.81 13.25
CA VAL A 53 -8.93 2.87 14.27
C VAL A 53 -9.34 3.86 15.37
N GLY A 54 -9.24 3.42 16.60
CA GLY A 54 -9.70 4.17 17.75
C GLY A 54 -11.12 3.79 18.22
N ASP A 55 -11.83 2.99 17.43
CA ASP A 55 -13.15 2.44 17.75
C ASP A 55 -13.07 0.91 17.76
N ASP A 56 -13.45 0.24 16.67
CA ASP A 56 -13.41 -1.23 16.58
C ASP A 56 -12.02 -1.80 16.24
N LEU A 57 -11.09 -0.97 15.83
CA LEU A 57 -9.69 -1.36 15.61
C LEU A 57 -8.76 -0.59 16.55
N ASP A 58 -7.73 -1.28 17.04
CA ASP A 58 -6.64 -0.63 17.76
C ASP A 58 -5.50 -0.22 16.78
N LEU A 59 -4.45 0.43 17.30
CA LEU A 59 -3.29 0.86 16.53
C LEU A 59 -2.63 -0.30 15.78
N SER A 60 -2.44 -1.42 16.47
CA SER A 60 -1.80 -2.61 15.90
C SER A 60 -2.61 -3.19 14.74
N GLN A 61 -3.92 -3.24 14.87
CA GLN A 61 -4.83 -3.70 13.82
C GLN A 61 -4.85 -2.73 12.64
N GLY A 62 -4.80 -1.42 12.90
CA GLY A 62 -4.66 -0.41 11.86
C GLY A 62 -3.37 -0.57 11.07
N LYS A 63 -2.26 -0.78 11.77
CA LYS A 63 -0.94 -1.03 11.16
C LYS A 63 -0.96 -2.30 10.31
N MET A 64 -1.62 -3.35 10.74
CA MET A 64 -1.83 -4.57 9.95
C MET A 64 -2.62 -4.25 8.67
N GLY A 65 -3.64 -3.42 8.76
CA GLY A 65 -4.40 -2.95 7.59
C GLY A 65 -3.50 -2.25 6.58
N ALA A 66 -2.60 -1.37 7.04
CA ALA A 66 -1.64 -0.69 6.17
C ALA A 66 -0.69 -1.68 5.48
N ARG A 67 -0.25 -2.73 6.17
CA ARG A 67 0.55 -3.80 5.56
C ARG A 67 -0.23 -4.52 4.46
N HIS A 68 -1.49 -4.83 4.70
CA HIS A 68 -2.35 -5.45 3.66
C HIS A 68 -2.54 -4.54 2.46
N VAL A 69 -2.62 -3.21 2.64
CA VAL A 69 -2.64 -2.26 1.53
C VAL A 69 -1.36 -2.38 0.70
N GLY A 70 -0.21 -2.51 1.36
CA GLY A 70 1.07 -2.71 0.67
C GLY A 70 1.09 -3.99 -0.17
N LEU A 71 0.61 -5.09 0.38
CA LEU A 71 0.48 -6.36 -0.35
C LEU A 71 -0.48 -6.22 -1.54
N THR A 72 -1.59 -5.53 -1.36
CA THR A 72 -2.55 -5.24 -2.44
C THR A 72 -1.90 -4.40 -3.54
N MET A 73 -1.13 -3.38 -3.18
CA MET A 73 -0.43 -2.53 -4.13
C MET A 73 0.57 -3.33 -4.96
N LEU A 74 1.35 -4.21 -4.33
CA LEU A 74 2.27 -5.10 -5.04
C LEU A 74 1.53 -6.03 -6.00
N ALA A 75 0.38 -6.55 -5.60
CA ALA A 75 -0.48 -7.38 -6.47
C ALA A 75 -1.01 -6.58 -7.67
N THR A 76 -1.48 -5.37 -7.45
CA THR A 76 -1.98 -4.46 -8.51
C THR A 76 -0.87 -4.13 -9.51
N ILE A 77 0.32 -3.80 -9.04
CA ILE A 77 1.46 -3.51 -9.92
C ILE A 77 1.85 -4.77 -10.71
N THR A 78 1.91 -5.92 -10.08
CA THR A 78 2.23 -7.19 -10.75
C THR A 78 1.22 -7.51 -11.85
N THR A 79 -0.07 -7.30 -11.58
CA THR A 79 -1.14 -7.61 -12.53
C THR A 79 -1.19 -6.65 -13.71
N HIS A 80 -1.05 -5.34 -13.47
CA HIS A 80 -1.28 -4.32 -14.48
C HIS A 80 -0.01 -3.78 -15.14
N PHE A 81 1.11 -3.80 -14.45
CA PHE A 81 2.42 -3.38 -14.97
C PHE A 81 3.30 -4.57 -15.34
N GLY A 82 3.30 -5.61 -14.53
CA GLY A 82 3.96 -6.88 -14.76
C GLY A 82 5.21 -7.10 -13.91
N ASP A 83 6.25 -6.34 -14.10
CA ASP A 83 7.57 -6.63 -13.55
C ASP A 83 7.95 -5.68 -12.40
N LEU A 84 7.84 -6.17 -11.16
CA LEU A 84 8.24 -5.41 -9.96
C LEU A 84 9.75 -5.07 -9.95
N ASP A 85 10.56 -5.84 -10.66
CA ASP A 85 12.01 -5.61 -10.70
C ASP A 85 12.39 -4.37 -11.52
N ARG A 86 11.45 -3.81 -12.28
CA ARG A 86 11.62 -2.53 -12.96
C ARG A 86 11.46 -1.32 -12.02
N ILE A 87 10.94 -1.52 -10.82
CA ILE A 87 10.83 -0.45 -9.84
C ILE A 87 12.21 -0.16 -9.25
N LYS A 88 12.65 1.09 -9.39
CA LYS A 88 13.89 1.58 -8.81
C LYS A 88 13.69 2.00 -7.36
N ARG A 89 12.63 2.78 -7.09
CA ARG A 89 12.35 3.26 -5.72
C ARG A 89 10.91 3.71 -5.54
N LEU A 90 10.48 3.67 -4.29
CA LEU A 90 9.29 4.37 -3.83
C LEU A 90 9.61 5.86 -3.73
N VAL A 91 8.81 6.71 -4.37
CA VAL A 91 9.01 8.16 -4.37
C VAL A 91 8.13 8.84 -3.32
N LYS A 92 6.82 8.63 -3.41
CA LYS A 92 5.85 9.33 -2.57
C LYS A 92 4.68 8.43 -2.21
N THR A 93 4.20 8.60 -0.97
CA THR A 93 3.04 7.90 -0.44
C THR A 93 2.08 8.91 0.19
N LEU A 94 0.80 8.80 -0.11
CA LEU A 94 -0.27 9.38 0.70
C LEU A 94 -0.99 8.25 1.42
N GLY A 95 -0.81 8.18 2.73
CA GLY A 95 -1.46 7.20 3.60
C GLY A 95 -2.66 7.81 4.31
N MET A 96 -3.81 7.14 4.20
CA MET A 96 -5.08 7.58 4.76
C MET A 96 -5.62 6.54 5.72
N VAL A 97 -5.87 6.94 6.95
CA VAL A 97 -6.35 6.07 8.02
C VAL A 97 -7.81 6.37 8.32
N ASN A 98 -8.65 5.33 8.26
CA ASN A 98 -10.02 5.42 8.76
C ASN A 98 -9.96 5.39 10.29
N CYS A 99 -10.18 6.53 10.93
CA CYS A 99 -9.97 6.66 12.36
C CYS A 99 -10.99 7.60 13.02
N THR A 100 -11.06 7.52 14.35
CA THR A 100 -11.84 8.45 15.14
C THR A 100 -11.23 9.85 15.12
N PRO A 101 -12.02 10.91 15.39
CA PRO A 101 -11.51 12.29 15.34
C PRO A 101 -10.39 12.59 16.35
N ASP A 102 -10.32 11.85 17.45
CA ASP A 102 -9.31 12.01 18.51
C ASP A 102 -8.06 11.15 18.30
N PHE A 103 -8.04 10.26 17.29
CA PHE A 103 -6.88 9.45 16.97
C PHE A 103 -5.76 10.35 16.43
N LYS A 104 -4.51 10.14 16.87
CA LYS A 104 -3.37 11.04 16.57
C LYS A 104 -2.16 10.31 16.00
N ASP A 105 -2.17 8.98 15.94
CA ASP A 105 -0.98 8.17 15.60
C ASP A 105 -1.02 7.65 14.16
N HIS A 106 -1.55 8.43 13.22
CA HIS A 106 -1.62 8.08 11.80
C HIS A 106 -0.27 7.62 11.23
N PRO A 107 0.86 8.30 11.52
CA PRO A 107 2.17 7.85 11.02
C PRO A 107 2.54 6.44 11.47
N LEU A 108 2.18 6.04 12.69
CA LEU A 108 2.47 4.71 13.21
C LEU A 108 1.65 3.63 12.48
N VAL A 109 0.41 3.95 12.10
CA VAL A 109 -0.42 3.05 11.28
C VAL A 109 0.19 2.85 9.90
N ILE A 110 0.55 3.94 9.23
CA ILE A 110 1.11 3.89 7.86
C ILE A 110 2.48 3.22 7.84
N ASN A 111 3.19 3.14 8.95
CA ASN A 111 4.43 2.37 9.05
C ASN A 111 4.25 0.90 8.65
N GLY A 112 3.06 0.32 8.78
CA GLY A 112 2.80 -1.03 8.27
C GLY A 112 3.05 -1.17 6.78
N PHE A 113 2.68 -0.16 6.00
CA PHE A 113 2.99 -0.07 4.57
C PHE A 113 4.47 0.23 4.34
N SER A 114 5.01 1.25 5.01
CA SER A 114 6.37 1.72 4.78
C SER A 114 7.42 0.67 5.16
N GLU A 115 7.21 -0.07 6.23
CA GLU A 115 8.07 -1.20 6.62
C GLU A 115 8.06 -2.30 5.56
N LEU A 116 6.90 -2.65 5.02
CA LEU A 116 6.80 -3.64 3.93
C LEU A 116 7.57 -3.17 2.70
N MET A 117 7.43 -1.92 2.30
CA MET A 117 8.14 -1.36 1.14
C MET A 117 9.65 -1.36 1.38
N SER A 118 10.09 -1.02 2.59
CA SER A 118 11.50 -1.11 2.99
C SER A 118 12.02 -2.54 2.92
N ASP A 119 11.22 -3.51 3.35
CA ASP A 119 11.61 -4.92 3.31
C ASP A 119 11.74 -5.42 1.86
N VAL A 120 10.83 -5.01 0.97
CA VAL A 120 10.79 -5.49 -0.42
C VAL A 120 11.83 -4.79 -1.30
N PHE A 121 11.93 -3.47 -1.23
CA PHE A 121 12.77 -2.65 -2.10
C PHE A 121 14.10 -2.22 -1.46
N GLY A 122 14.31 -2.57 -0.19
CA GLY A 122 15.48 -2.18 0.59
C GLY A 122 15.28 -0.86 1.34
N PRO A 123 16.08 -0.64 2.40
CA PRO A 123 15.90 0.54 3.27
C PRO A 123 16.22 1.87 2.58
N GLU A 124 17.00 1.85 1.50
CA GLU A 124 17.31 3.06 0.73
C GLU A 124 16.23 3.36 -0.32
N ASN A 125 15.84 2.36 -1.09
CA ASN A 125 14.90 2.54 -2.21
C ASN A 125 13.44 2.33 -1.83
N GLY A 126 13.16 1.64 -0.74
CA GLY A 126 11.81 1.38 -0.25
C GLY A 126 11.24 2.48 0.65
N VAL A 127 12.04 3.49 1.00
CA VAL A 127 11.63 4.58 1.89
C VAL A 127 11.62 5.88 1.08
N GLY A 128 10.42 6.41 0.83
CA GLY A 128 10.21 7.68 0.13
C GLY A 128 9.68 8.77 1.06
N VAL A 129 9.22 9.86 0.46
CA VAL A 129 8.50 10.91 1.19
C VAL A 129 7.04 10.51 1.37
N ARG A 130 6.36 11.03 2.41
CA ARG A 130 4.97 10.66 2.65
C ARG A 130 4.19 11.70 3.45
N SER A 131 2.85 11.59 3.38
CA SER A 131 1.93 12.15 4.37
C SER A 131 1.07 11.01 4.92
N ALA A 132 0.68 11.13 6.19
CA ALA A 132 -0.21 10.18 6.87
C ALA A 132 -1.30 10.97 7.58
N VAL A 133 -2.55 10.77 7.18
CA VAL A 133 -3.68 11.58 7.62
C VAL A 133 -4.89 10.71 7.95
N GLY A 134 -5.87 11.27 8.64
CA GLY A 134 -7.15 10.62 8.94
C GLY A 134 -8.20 11.01 7.91
N MET A 135 -9.00 10.05 7.49
CA MET A 135 -10.11 10.25 6.55
C MET A 135 -11.25 9.28 6.83
N MET A 136 -12.42 9.61 6.34
CA MET A 136 -13.48 8.63 6.16
C MET A 136 -13.25 7.92 4.83
N LEU A 137 -13.21 6.59 4.84
CA LEU A 137 -12.80 5.82 3.67
C LEU A 137 -13.95 5.02 3.07
N PRO A 138 -13.94 4.79 1.74
CA PRO A 138 -15.01 4.04 1.08
C PRO A 138 -15.07 2.60 1.59
N GLY A 139 -16.28 2.06 1.70
CA GLY A 139 -16.49 0.69 2.15
C GLY A 139 -16.03 0.43 3.59
N ASN A 140 -15.80 1.47 4.39
CA ASN A 140 -15.28 1.37 5.74
C ASN A 140 -13.94 0.63 5.83
N ILE A 141 -13.13 0.64 4.75
CA ILE A 141 -11.80 0.05 4.80
C ILE A 141 -10.94 0.76 5.85
N ALA A 142 -10.04 0.00 6.48
CA ALA A 142 -9.25 0.52 7.59
C ALA A 142 -8.21 1.55 7.16
N VAL A 143 -7.61 1.34 5.99
CA VAL A 143 -6.53 2.16 5.43
C VAL A 143 -6.67 2.21 3.93
N GLU A 144 -6.33 3.36 3.34
CA GLU A 144 -6.17 3.51 1.89
C GLU A 144 -4.86 4.23 1.61
N ILE A 145 -4.11 3.78 0.60
CA ILE A 145 -2.83 4.38 0.26
C ILE A 145 -2.68 4.49 -1.25
N GLU A 146 -2.27 5.66 -1.72
CA GLU A 146 -1.79 5.87 -3.07
C GLU A 146 -0.28 6.11 -3.06
N ALA A 147 0.40 5.77 -4.14
CA ALA A 147 1.85 5.88 -4.19
C ALA A 147 2.36 6.18 -5.60
N MET A 148 3.58 6.68 -5.65
CA MET A 148 4.33 6.93 -6.88
C MET A 148 5.70 6.30 -6.77
N PHE A 149 6.10 5.59 -7.82
CA PHE A 149 7.39 4.91 -7.92
C PHE A 149 8.20 5.45 -9.11
N GLU A 150 9.52 5.43 -8.98
CA GLU A 150 10.43 5.64 -10.10
C GLU A 150 10.84 4.28 -10.67
N LEU A 151 10.89 4.19 -11.97
CA LEU A 151 11.30 3.00 -12.69
C LEU A 151 12.76 3.09 -13.11
N HIS A 152 13.44 1.95 -13.25
CA HIS A 152 14.72 1.89 -13.95
C HIS A 152 14.51 2.30 -15.40
N LYS A 153 15.48 3.00 -15.96
CA LYS A 153 15.51 3.40 -17.38
C LYS A 153 15.78 2.19 -18.28
#